data_2ba449b08794bdb0a2a6fd08109b9de5
#
_entry.id   2ba449b08794bdb0a2a6fd08109b9de5
#
_cell.length_a   1.000
_cell.length_b   1.000
_cell.length_c   1.000
_cell.angle_alpha   90.00
_cell.angle_beta   90.00
_cell.angle_gamma   90.00
#
_symmetry.space_group_name_H-M   'P 1'
#
loop_
_entity.id
_entity.type
_entity.pdbx_description
1 polymer ?
#
loop_
_entity_poly.entity_id
_entity_poly.type
_entity_poly.pdbx_seq_one_letter_code
_entity_poly.pdbx_strand_id
1 'polypeptide(L)'
;MANTMSPDNDNKKQTTYKIEDAMKIADEILKLSSENKYNVGAFVHGLIFAQEYAIHAFKIPQQQIATIKRDCRNYLKELEKVKQNKS
;
A
#
# COMPACT_ATOMS: atom_id res chain seq x y z
N MET A 1 -26.19 5.40 -6.32
CA MET A 1 -25.53 5.45 -6.62
C MET A 1 -25.26 5.07 -6.89
N ALA A 2 -25.41 4.94 -6.42
CA ALA A 2 -24.75 4.86 -6.75
C ALA A 2 -24.50 4.47 -6.87
N ASN A 3 -24.61 4.37 -6.51
CA ASN A 3 -24.10 4.21 -6.66
C ASN A 3 -23.79 3.88 -6.64
N THR A 4 -23.90 3.63 -6.35
CA THR A 4 -23.35 3.44 -6.29
C THR A 4 -23.17 3.04 -5.97
N MET A 5 -23.19 2.91 -5.85
CA MET A 5 -22.71 2.62 -5.38
C MET A 5 -23.08 2.05 -4.82
N SER A 6 -23.49 1.72 -4.42
CA SER A 6 -23.47 1.24 -3.85
C SER A 6 -23.68 0.90 -3.14
N PRO A 7 -24.00 0.79 -2.79
CA PRO A 7 -23.81 0.52 -1.93
C PRO A 7 -24.08 -0.19 -1.38
N ASP A 8 -24.24 -0.51 -0.83
CA ASP A 8 -24.18 -1.18 -0.35
C ASP A 8 -23.99 -1.88 -0.19
N ASN A 9 -24.07 -2.13 0.24
CA ASN A 9 -23.25 -3.07 0.43
C ASN A 9 -21.95 -2.77 0.05
N ASP A 10 -21.68 -1.92 -0.14
CA ASP A 10 -20.50 -1.42 -0.66
C ASP A 10 -19.34 -1.43 0.27
N ASN A 11 -19.54 -1.43 1.56
CA ASN A 11 -18.46 -1.41 2.53
C ASN A 11 -17.56 -2.60 2.44
N LYS A 12 -18.13 -3.75 2.18
CA LYS A 12 -17.32 -4.93 2.06
C LYS A 12 -16.39 -4.88 0.87
N LYS A 13 -16.85 -4.26 -0.18
CA LYS A 13 -16.06 -4.17 -1.39
C LYS A 13 -14.83 -3.31 -1.22
N GLN A 14 -14.89 -2.37 -0.29
CA GLN A 14 -13.78 -1.47 -0.08
C GLN A 14 -12.54 -2.19 0.39
N THR A 15 -12.72 -3.35 1.01
CA THR A 15 -11.56 -4.09 1.51
C THR A 15 -11.07 -5.13 0.55
N THR A 16 -11.72 -5.21 -0.61
CA THR A 16 -11.35 -6.21 -1.61
C THR A 16 -10.57 -5.58 -2.73
N TYR A 17 -9.35 -6.04 -2.89
CA TYR A 17 -8.52 -5.55 -3.98
C TYR A 17 -7.45 -6.59 -4.28
N LYS A 18 -6.83 -6.42 -5.43
CA LYS A 18 -5.76 -7.34 -5.84
C LYS A 18 -4.43 -6.80 -5.37
N ILE A 19 -3.57 -7.71 -4.96
CA ILE A 19 -2.25 -7.29 -4.52
C ILE A 19 -1.49 -6.60 -5.65
N GLU A 20 -1.77 -6.99 -6.88
CA GLU A 20 -1.13 -6.36 -8.03
C GLU A 20 -1.44 -4.88 -8.12
N ASP A 21 -2.65 -4.48 -7.74
CA ASP A 21 -3.02 -3.08 -7.76
C ASP A 21 -2.20 -2.29 -6.75
N ALA A 22 -2.03 -2.87 -5.57
CA ALA A 22 -1.23 -2.20 -4.54
C ALA A 22 0.23 -2.09 -4.97
N MET A 23 0.75 -3.13 -5.61
CA MET A 23 2.13 -3.11 -6.08
C MET A 23 2.34 -2.07 -7.16
N LYS A 24 1.35 -1.92 -8.03
CA LYS A 24 1.44 -0.91 -9.08
C LYS A 24 1.50 0.49 -8.49
N ILE A 25 0.67 0.73 -7.47
CA ILE A 25 0.67 2.03 -6.80
C ILE A 25 2.02 2.28 -6.13
N ALA A 26 2.54 1.26 -5.46
CA ALA A 26 3.84 1.40 -4.81
C ALA A 26 4.94 1.72 -5.82
N ASP A 27 4.88 1.06 -6.97
CA ASP A 27 5.87 1.30 -8.02
C ASP A 27 5.80 2.74 -8.51
N GLU A 28 4.58 3.25 -8.67
CA GLU A 28 4.39 4.63 -9.11
C GLU A 28 4.95 5.61 -8.10
N ILE A 29 4.76 5.32 -6.82
CA ILE A 29 5.28 6.18 -5.77
C ILE A 29 6.81 6.19 -5.77
N LEU A 30 7.40 5.01 -5.91
CA LEU A 30 8.86 4.90 -5.92
C LEU A 30 9.45 5.56 -7.16
N LYS A 31 8.76 5.45 -8.27
CA LYS A 31 9.20 6.09 -9.50
C LYS A 31 9.19 7.61 -9.35
N LEU A 32 8.19 8.12 -8.66
CA LEU A 32 8.09 9.56 -8.40
C LEU A 32 9.31 10.06 -7.65
N SER A 33 9.77 9.29 -6.67
CA SER A 33 10.94 9.65 -5.89
C SER A 33 12.17 9.76 -6.79
N SER A 34 12.33 8.79 -7.67
CA SER A 34 13.47 8.76 -8.57
C SER A 34 13.44 9.92 -9.55
N GLU A 35 12.28 10.17 -10.13
CA GLU A 35 12.15 11.22 -11.15
C GLU A 35 12.36 12.61 -10.57
N ASN A 36 11.93 12.83 -9.35
CA ASN A 36 12.05 14.13 -8.71
C ASN A 36 13.29 14.26 -7.86
N LYS A 37 14.06 13.18 -7.77
CA LYS A 37 15.31 13.17 -7.01
C LYS A 37 15.10 13.62 -5.57
N TYR A 38 14.07 13.09 -4.94
CA TYR A 38 13.80 13.40 -3.55
C TYR A 38 14.91 12.88 -2.66
N ASN A 39 15.17 13.60 -1.58
CA ASN A 39 16.02 13.08 -0.54
C ASN A 39 15.38 11.83 0.05
N VAL A 40 16.18 10.76 0.20
CA VAL A 40 15.65 9.48 0.64
C VAL A 40 14.96 9.56 1.99
N GLY A 41 15.62 10.22 2.95
CA GLY A 41 15.04 10.35 4.29
C GLY A 41 13.73 11.12 4.28
N ALA A 42 13.70 12.21 3.53
CA ALA A 42 12.49 13.01 3.42
C ALA A 42 11.37 12.22 2.76
N PHE A 43 11.73 11.44 1.74
CA PHE A 43 10.75 10.65 1.03
C PHE A 43 10.11 9.60 1.95
N VAL A 44 10.96 8.90 2.71
CA VAL A 44 10.45 7.87 3.63
C VAL A 44 9.55 8.51 4.69
N HIS A 45 9.99 9.63 5.23
CA HIS A 45 9.19 10.34 6.23
C HIS A 45 7.85 10.76 5.63
N GLY A 46 7.89 11.24 4.40
CA GLY A 46 6.66 11.63 3.71
C GLY A 46 5.72 10.47 3.48
N LEU A 47 6.27 9.30 3.17
CA LEU A 47 5.44 8.11 3.00
C LEU A 47 4.72 7.77 4.29
N ILE A 48 5.42 7.89 5.41
CA ILE A 48 4.83 7.58 6.69
C ILE A 48 3.75 8.60 7.04
N PHE A 49 4.00 9.88 6.77
CA PHE A 49 2.98 10.90 6.95
C PHE A 49 1.73 10.57 6.14
N ALA A 50 1.93 10.22 4.88
CA ALA A 50 0.80 9.91 4.00
C ALA A 50 0.03 8.70 4.51
N GLN A 51 0.76 7.70 4.99
CA GLN A 51 0.15 6.50 5.52
C GLN A 51 -0.71 6.82 6.75
N GLU A 52 -0.13 7.57 7.69
CA GLU A 52 -0.86 7.91 8.90
C GLU A 52 -2.07 8.77 8.60
N TYR A 53 -1.91 9.70 7.68
CA TYR A 53 -3.01 10.54 7.28
C TYR A 53 -4.15 9.71 6.68
N ALA A 54 -3.81 8.79 5.80
CA ALA A 54 -4.81 7.96 5.15
C ALA A 54 -5.54 7.06 6.14
N ILE A 55 -4.77 6.46 7.06
CA ILE A 55 -5.36 5.60 8.06
C ILE A 55 -6.39 6.38 8.89
N HIS A 56 -6.02 7.59 9.26
CA HIS A 56 -6.89 8.42 10.06
C HIS A 56 -8.10 8.92 9.26
N ALA A 57 -7.85 9.41 8.06
CA ALA A 57 -8.90 9.99 7.24
C ALA A 57 -9.93 8.96 6.80
N PHE A 58 -9.47 7.76 6.48
CA PHE A 58 -10.36 6.70 6.01
C PHE A 58 -10.81 5.77 7.12
N LYS A 59 -10.38 6.06 8.35
CA LYS A 59 -10.80 5.31 9.54
C LYS A 59 -10.54 3.81 9.41
N ILE A 60 -9.33 3.48 8.99
CA ILE A 60 -8.96 2.09 8.81
C ILE A 60 -8.59 1.47 10.16
N PRO A 61 -9.18 0.32 10.53
CA PRO A 61 -8.90 -0.29 11.83
C PRO A 61 -7.43 -0.70 11.95
N GLN A 62 -6.89 -0.55 13.16
CA GLN A 62 -5.50 -0.92 13.43
C GLN A 62 -5.23 -2.38 13.11
N GLN A 63 -6.20 -3.22 13.38
CA GLN A 63 -6.03 -4.64 13.11
C GLN A 63 -5.83 -4.91 11.64
N GLN A 64 -6.56 -4.19 10.81
CA GLN A 64 -6.42 -4.31 9.36
C GLN A 64 -5.05 -3.84 8.91
N ILE A 65 -4.58 -2.75 9.50
CA ILE A 65 -3.25 -2.22 9.17
C ILE A 65 -2.17 -3.24 9.52
N ALA A 66 -2.30 -3.86 10.70
CA ALA A 66 -1.32 -4.86 11.11
C ALA A 66 -1.27 -6.02 10.12
N THR A 67 -2.44 -6.45 9.65
CA THR A 67 -2.51 -7.54 8.68
C THR A 67 -1.85 -7.15 7.37
N ILE A 68 -2.12 -5.94 6.91
CA ILE A 68 -1.53 -5.45 5.68
C ILE A 68 -0.01 -5.39 5.78
N LYS A 69 0.48 -4.86 6.90
CA LYS A 69 1.93 -4.76 7.10
C LYS A 69 2.59 -6.14 7.10
N ARG A 70 1.95 -7.09 7.75
CA ARG A 70 2.49 -8.45 7.79
C ARG A 70 2.55 -9.06 6.39
N ASP A 71 1.48 -8.88 5.63
CA ASP A 71 1.43 -9.44 4.28
C ASP A 71 2.49 -8.79 3.39
N CYS A 72 2.69 -7.50 3.54
CA CYS A 72 3.72 -6.80 2.77
C CYS A 72 5.11 -7.34 3.10
N ARG A 73 5.40 -7.51 4.39
CA ARG A 73 6.69 -8.04 4.79
C ARG A 73 6.90 -9.45 4.25
N ASN A 74 5.87 -10.27 4.33
CA ASN A 74 5.98 -11.63 3.82
C ASN A 74 6.22 -11.65 2.32
N TYR A 75 5.53 -10.79 1.61
CA TYR A 75 5.69 -10.71 0.17
C TYR A 75 7.11 -10.30 -0.20
N LEU A 76 7.65 -9.31 0.51
CA LEU A 76 8.99 -8.84 0.26
C LEU A 76 10.02 -9.92 0.53
N LYS A 77 9.79 -10.73 1.56
CA LYS A 77 10.68 -11.84 1.86
C LYS A 77 10.68 -12.87 0.73
N GLU A 78 9.51 -13.12 0.17
CA GLU A 78 9.42 -14.07 -0.94
C GLU A 78 10.16 -13.56 -2.15
N LEU A 79 10.08 -12.27 -2.41
CA LEU A 79 10.81 -11.67 -3.52
C LEU A 79 12.30 -11.81 -3.33
N GLU A 80 12.78 -11.64 -2.10
CA GLU A 80 14.20 -11.77 -1.82
C GLU A 80 14.67 -13.20 -2.02
N LYS A 81 13.85 -14.16 -1.63
CA LYS A 81 14.18 -15.56 -1.83
C LYS A 81 14.35 -15.88 -3.31
N VAL A 82 13.47 -15.35 -4.12
CA VAL A 82 13.54 -15.57 -5.56
C VAL A 82 14.83 -14.99 -6.12
N LYS A 83 15.18 -13.79 -5.68
CA LYS A 83 16.43 -13.16 -6.11
C LYS A 83 17.63 -13.98 -5.73
N GLN A 84 17.66 -14.46 -4.50
CA GLN A 84 18.80 -15.24 -4.02
C GLN A 84 18.93 -16.53 -4.77
N ASN A 85 17.81 -17.16 -5.07
CA ASN A 85 17.85 -18.42 -5.79
C ASN A 85 18.36 -18.25 -7.21
N LYS A 86 18.18 -17.10 -7.77
CA LYS A 86 18.66 -16.84 -9.11
C LYS A 86 20.14 -16.58 -9.17
N SER A 87 20.67 -16.10 -8.09
CA SER A 87 22.10 -15.84 -8.07
C SER A 87 22.86 -17.11 -7.79
#